data_8080fa51a6aba2bcacd52ef37df49ac1
#
_entry.id   8080fa51a6aba2bcacd52ef37df49ac1
#
_cell.length_a   1.000
_cell.length_b   1.000
_cell.length_c   1.000
_cell.angle_alpha   90.00
_cell.angle_beta   90.00
_cell.angle_gamma   90.00
#
_symmetry.space_group_name_H-M   'P 1'
#
loop_
_entity.id
_entity.type
_entity.pdbx_description
1 polymer ?
#
loop_
_entity_poly.entity_id
_entity_poly.type
_entity_poly.pdbx_seq_one_letter_code
_entity_poly.pdbx_strand_id
1 'polypeptide(L)'
;MNRLMALELRRTSLRPYRIAVLLCGVSMLAFQYLMAAIPHLDPAEPDAALFASYPFVNGLTSLVSMAAFTILGAVLDSRMIVEEYSGTRAILLLSYPIGRKKVLGAKLRLVFFYTVSAMFLSGVAIQSVFYLAEQLFPLCSDPLTAAAVLQSLGFLLCGSLLAGLLEVLSLWIGFRNKSVPVTIVSSVILACLVCQTVSAALTSLPVMGVMLGITAILAVLATGSLFKQVEKMEV
;
A
#
# COMPACT_ATOMS: atom_id res chain seq x y z
N MET A 1 16.09 10.52 16.13
CA MET A 1 15.40 9.59 15.22
C MET A 1 15.26 10.15 13.82
N ASN A 2 14.82 11.40 13.64
CA ASN A 2 14.73 12.06 12.32
C ASN A 2 16.06 12.15 11.55
N ARG A 3 17.19 12.27 12.23
CA ARG A 3 18.52 12.28 11.58
C ARG A 3 18.89 10.94 10.95
N LEU A 4 18.54 9.81 11.59
CA LEU A 4 18.79 8.48 11.03
C LEU A 4 17.93 8.22 9.79
N MET A 5 16.66 8.62 9.81
CA MET A 5 15.79 8.53 8.64
C MET A 5 16.31 9.39 7.47
N ALA A 6 16.78 10.60 7.76
CA ALA A 6 17.33 11.50 6.73
C ALA A 6 18.64 10.95 6.11
N LEU A 7 19.49 10.28 6.89
CA LEU A 7 20.70 9.63 6.39
C LEU A 7 20.37 8.41 5.52
N GLU A 8 19.41 7.58 5.93
CA GLU A 8 18.96 6.43 5.13
C GLU A 8 18.32 6.88 3.81
N LEU A 9 17.53 7.96 3.80
CA LEU A 9 16.99 8.57 2.58
C LEU A 9 18.08 9.04 1.61
N ARG A 10 19.20 9.55 2.10
CA ARG A 10 20.34 9.98 1.26
C ARG A 10 21.12 8.79 0.72
N ARG A 11 21.21 7.71 1.49
CA ARG A 11 21.94 6.50 1.12
C ARG A 11 21.19 5.67 0.07
N THR A 12 19.86 5.63 0.15
CA THR A 12 19.03 4.83 -0.76
C THR A 12 18.56 5.65 -1.94
N SER A 13 18.83 5.17 -3.16
CA SER A 13 18.30 5.78 -4.37
C SER A 13 16.80 5.49 -4.50
N LEU A 14 15.95 6.45 -4.12
CA LEU A 14 14.50 6.35 -4.28
C LEU A 14 13.99 6.66 -5.70
N ARG A 15 14.90 6.98 -6.65
CA ARG A 15 14.51 7.30 -8.05
C ARG A 15 13.68 6.19 -8.71
N PRO A 16 14.09 4.90 -8.70
CA PRO A 16 13.31 3.83 -9.32
C PRO A 16 11.93 3.65 -8.67
N TYR A 17 11.83 3.86 -7.34
CA TYR A 17 10.56 3.75 -6.63
C TYR A 17 9.60 4.89 -6.95
N ARG A 18 10.11 6.12 -7.13
CA ARG A 18 9.29 7.25 -7.58
C ARG A 18 8.74 7.04 -8.99
N ILE A 19 9.57 6.49 -9.88
CA ILE A 19 9.12 6.12 -11.24
C ILE A 19 8.05 5.03 -11.16
N ALA A 20 8.24 4.00 -10.31
CA ALA A 20 7.24 2.95 -10.11
C ALA A 20 5.92 3.50 -9.56
N VAL A 21 5.96 4.42 -8.60
CA VAL A 21 4.75 5.11 -8.07
C VAL A 21 4.02 5.87 -9.18
N LEU A 22 4.75 6.60 -10.04
CA LEU A 22 4.15 7.32 -11.18
C LEU A 22 3.53 6.36 -12.19
N LEU A 23 4.22 5.28 -12.54
CA LEU A 23 3.69 4.26 -13.45
C LEU A 23 2.44 3.57 -12.87
N CYS A 24 2.46 3.21 -11.59
CA CYS A 24 1.27 2.71 -10.89
C CYS A 24 0.14 3.73 -10.92
N GLY A 25 0.42 5.01 -10.66
CA GLY A 25 -0.59 6.06 -10.70
C GLY A 25 -1.25 6.20 -12.09
N VAL A 26 -0.46 6.22 -13.15
CA VAL A 26 -0.97 6.28 -14.53
C VAL A 26 -1.80 5.04 -14.87
N SER A 27 -1.32 3.84 -14.50
CA SER A 27 -2.06 2.59 -14.74
C SER A 27 -3.38 2.57 -13.98
N MET A 28 -3.42 3.06 -12.74
CA MET A 28 -4.64 3.11 -11.94
C MET A 28 -5.63 4.15 -12.46
N LEU A 29 -5.13 5.28 -12.98
CA LEU A 29 -5.98 6.26 -13.66
C LEU A 29 -6.63 5.64 -14.91
N ALA A 30 -5.85 4.97 -15.74
CA ALA A 30 -6.36 4.26 -16.92
C ALA A 30 -7.38 3.19 -16.54
N PHE A 31 -7.09 2.42 -15.47
CA PHE A 31 -8.02 1.42 -14.93
C PHE A 31 -9.33 2.04 -14.47
N GLN A 32 -9.28 3.18 -13.78
CA GLN A 32 -10.48 3.88 -13.29
C GLN A 32 -11.37 4.34 -14.45
N TYR A 33 -10.78 4.91 -15.51
CA TYR A 33 -11.54 5.29 -16.70
C TYR A 33 -12.11 4.09 -17.44
N LEU A 34 -11.35 2.99 -17.52
CA LEU A 34 -11.82 1.75 -18.15
C LEU A 34 -13.07 1.22 -17.42
N MET A 35 -13.03 1.18 -16.08
CA MET A 35 -14.18 0.72 -15.29
C MET A 35 -15.39 1.64 -15.41
N ALA A 36 -15.19 2.95 -15.41
CA ALA A 36 -16.27 3.93 -15.60
C ALA A 36 -16.86 3.90 -17.02
N ALA A 37 -16.13 3.43 -18.02
CA ALA A 37 -16.61 3.31 -19.40
C ALA A 37 -17.43 2.03 -19.67
N ILE A 38 -17.38 1.01 -18.82
CA ILE A 38 -18.08 -0.28 -18.98
C ILE A 38 -19.58 -0.09 -19.25
N PRO A 39 -20.35 0.73 -18.51
CA PRO A 39 -21.78 0.92 -18.76
C PRO A 39 -22.10 1.46 -20.15
N HIS A 40 -21.15 2.18 -20.77
CA HIS A 40 -21.32 2.76 -22.13
C HIS A 40 -20.92 1.78 -23.22
N LEU A 41 -19.97 0.87 -22.93
CA LEU A 41 -19.48 -0.12 -23.89
C LEU A 41 -20.39 -1.35 -23.97
N ASP A 42 -20.90 -1.81 -22.84
CA ASP A 42 -21.82 -2.96 -22.77
C ASP A 42 -22.96 -2.69 -21.77
N PRO A 43 -24.05 -2.01 -22.22
CA PRO A 43 -25.21 -1.73 -21.37
C PRO A 43 -26.00 -2.98 -20.97
N ALA A 44 -25.77 -4.13 -21.61
CA ALA A 44 -26.45 -5.39 -21.34
C ALA A 44 -25.82 -6.19 -20.18
N GLU A 45 -24.66 -5.77 -19.67
CA GLU A 45 -24.00 -6.41 -18.54
C GLU A 45 -24.87 -6.27 -17.27
N PRO A 46 -25.13 -7.37 -16.52
CA PRO A 46 -25.98 -7.34 -15.31
C PRO A 46 -25.49 -6.37 -14.25
N ASP A 47 -24.18 -6.15 -14.19
CA ASP A 47 -23.51 -5.30 -13.18
C ASP A 47 -23.18 -3.90 -13.69
N ALA A 48 -23.59 -3.51 -14.91
CA ALA A 48 -23.30 -2.20 -15.51
C ALA A 48 -23.74 -1.05 -14.59
N ALA A 49 -24.86 -1.18 -13.89
CA ALA A 49 -25.35 -0.18 -12.95
C ALA A 49 -24.40 0.07 -11.76
N LEU A 50 -23.61 -0.93 -11.34
CA LEU A 50 -22.62 -0.77 -10.26
C LEU A 50 -21.45 0.08 -10.75
N PHE A 51 -20.99 -0.13 -11.98
CA PHE A 51 -19.89 0.63 -12.57
C PHE A 51 -20.30 2.07 -12.95
N ALA A 52 -21.59 2.38 -12.98
CA ALA A 52 -22.09 3.75 -13.15
C ALA A 52 -22.02 4.60 -11.87
N SER A 53 -21.65 3.99 -10.72
CA SER A 53 -21.66 4.62 -9.40
C SER A 53 -20.25 5.04 -8.99
N TYR A 54 -20.07 6.32 -8.56
CA TYR A 54 -18.78 6.84 -8.07
C TYR A 54 -18.20 6.04 -6.89
N PRO A 55 -18.97 5.69 -5.83
CA PRO A 55 -18.43 4.96 -4.69
C PRO A 55 -17.85 3.61 -5.09
N PHE A 56 -18.47 2.91 -6.02
CA PHE A 56 -18.01 1.61 -6.48
C PHE A 56 -16.71 1.70 -7.29
N VAL A 57 -16.65 2.56 -8.31
CA VAL A 57 -15.48 2.75 -9.17
C VAL A 57 -14.27 3.23 -8.36
N ASN A 58 -14.47 4.21 -7.46
CA ASN A 58 -13.42 4.72 -6.59
C ASN A 58 -12.98 3.69 -5.55
N GLY A 59 -13.92 2.92 -4.98
CA GLY A 59 -13.64 1.84 -4.05
C GLY A 59 -12.81 0.74 -4.71
N LEU A 60 -13.19 0.30 -5.90
CA LEU A 60 -12.47 -0.71 -6.67
C LEU A 60 -11.05 -0.24 -7.04
N THR A 61 -10.91 1.01 -7.53
CA THR A 61 -9.61 1.60 -7.84
C THR A 61 -8.72 1.69 -6.61
N SER A 62 -9.28 2.09 -5.46
CA SER A 62 -8.54 2.13 -4.18
C SER A 62 -8.10 0.74 -3.73
N LEU A 63 -8.92 -0.29 -3.92
CA LEU A 63 -8.62 -1.67 -3.57
C LEU A 63 -7.45 -2.23 -4.41
N VAL A 64 -7.51 -2.03 -5.72
CA VAL A 64 -6.43 -2.48 -6.64
C VAL A 64 -5.14 -1.68 -6.38
N SER A 65 -5.25 -0.37 -6.10
CA SER A 65 -4.12 0.46 -5.70
C SER A 65 -3.49 -0.04 -4.39
N MET A 66 -4.29 -0.41 -3.39
CA MET A 66 -3.82 -0.99 -2.13
C MET A 66 -2.94 -2.23 -2.39
N ALA A 67 -3.40 -3.15 -3.24
CA ALA A 67 -2.62 -4.34 -3.59
C ALA A 67 -1.30 -3.97 -4.27
N ALA A 68 -1.31 -3.09 -5.26
CA ALA A 68 -0.12 -2.65 -5.99
C ALA A 68 0.89 -1.97 -5.07
N PHE A 69 0.44 -1.06 -4.19
CA PHE A 69 1.31 -0.36 -3.25
C PHE A 69 1.83 -1.25 -2.13
N THR A 70 1.07 -2.26 -1.69
CA THR A 70 1.55 -3.30 -0.76
C THR A 70 2.75 -4.05 -1.36
N ILE A 71 2.66 -4.46 -2.62
CA ILE A 71 3.75 -5.15 -3.31
C ILE A 71 4.96 -4.22 -3.50
N LEU A 72 4.72 -2.97 -3.90
CA LEU A 72 5.77 -1.97 -4.08
C LEU A 72 6.51 -1.70 -2.75
N GLY A 73 5.77 -1.57 -1.64
CA GLY A 73 6.32 -1.41 -0.29
C GLY A 73 7.15 -2.63 0.13
N ALA A 74 6.65 -3.84 -0.12
CA ALA A 74 7.39 -5.07 0.17
C ALA A 74 8.69 -5.20 -0.65
N VAL A 75 8.72 -4.72 -1.90
CA VAL A 75 9.95 -4.63 -2.70
C VAL A 75 10.94 -3.63 -2.08
N LEU A 76 10.45 -2.51 -1.56
CA LEU A 76 11.30 -1.53 -0.88
C LEU A 76 11.85 -2.09 0.42
N ASP A 77 11.02 -2.72 1.24
CA ASP A 77 11.39 -3.40 2.49
C ASP A 77 12.42 -4.52 2.25
N SER A 78 12.21 -5.32 1.21
CA SER A 78 13.12 -6.42 0.88
C SER A 78 14.53 -5.92 0.59
N ARG A 79 14.66 -4.80 -0.11
CA ARG A 79 15.97 -4.19 -0.43
C ARG A 79 16.57 -3.42 0.74
N MET A 80 15.76 -2.66 1.49
CA MET A 80 16.27 -1.81 2.56
C MET A 80 16.51 -2.56 3.87
N ILE A 81 15.76 -3.64 4.10
CA ILE A 81 15.80 -4.36 5.37
C ILE A 81 16.31 -5.80 5.15
N VAL A 82 15.60 -6.62 4.35
CA VAL A 82 15.93 -8.05 4.25
C VAL A 82 17.33 -8.28 3.69
N GLU A 83 17.73 -7.58 2.61
CA GLU A 83 19.08 -7.70 2.03
C GLU A 83 20.20 -7.26 2.98
N GLU A 84 19.96 -6.22 3.80
CA GLU A 84 20.98 -5.73 4.72
C GLU A 84 21.16 -6.61 5.96
N TYR A 85 20.10 -7.31 6.38
CA TYR A 85 20.16 -8.26 7.50
C TYR A 85 20.46 -9.70 7.03
N SER A 86 20.76 -9.91 5.75
CA SER A 86 21.15 -11.21 5.17
C SER A 86 22.59 -11.20 4.66
N GLY A 87 23.27 -12.35 4.76
CA GLY A 87 24.63 -12.56 4.23
C GLY A 87 25.71 -11.67 4.87
N THR A 88 26.75 -11.36 4.08
CA THR A 88 27.95 -10.60 4.54
C THR A 88 27.65 -9.17 4.94
N ARG A 89 26.58 -8.55 4.45
CA ARG A 89 26.16 -7.19 4.82
C ARG A 89 25.69 -7.11 6.27
N ALA A 90 25.14 -8.20 6.81
CA ALA A 90 24.72 -8.27 8.21
C ALA A 90 25.91 -8.10 9.16
N ILE A 91 27.09 -8.65 8.83
CA ILE A 91 28.30 -8.55 9.65
C ILE A 91 28.72 -7.07 9.78
N LEU A 92 28.71 -6.34 8.68
CA LEU A 92 29.05 -4.90 8.65
C LEU A 92 28.04 -4.07 9.47
N LEU A 93 26.75 -4.39 9.37
CA LEU A 93 25.69 -3.70 10.11
C LEU A 93 25.80 -3.96 11.61
N LEU A 94 26.20 -5.19 12.00
CA LEU A 94 26.31 -5.62 13.38
C LEU A 94 27.57 -5.08 14.08
N SER A 95 28.60 -4.64 13.31
CA SER A 95 29.83 -4.02 13.83
C SER A 95 29.64 -2.54 14.25
N TYR A 96 28.53 -1.91 13.89
CA TYR A 96 28.27 -0.50 14.21
C TYR A 96 27.80 -0.34 15.68
N PRO A 97 28.28 0.68 16.42
CA PRO A 97 27.94 0.91 17.83
C PRO A 97 26.53 1.49 18.03
N ILE A 98 25.66 1.47 17.00
CA ILE A 98 24.28 1.97 17.09
C ILE A 98 23.35 0.82 17.44
N GLY A 99 22.44 1.04 18.37
CA GLY A 99 21.49 0.01 18.81
C GLY A 99 20.64 -0.53 17.63
N ARG A 100 20.76 -1.81 17.37
CA ARG A 100 20.14 -2.56 16.24
C ARG A 100 18.64 -2.30 16.09
N LYS A 101 17.90 -2.27 17.22
CA LYS A 101 16.46 -1.94 17.27
C LYS A 101 16.16 -0.54 16.74
N LYS A 102 17.04 0.44 17.00
CA LYS A 102 16.84 1.83 16.56
C LYS A 102 16.97 1.95 15.04
N VAL A 103 17.93 1.23 14.45
CA VAL A 103 18.15 1.22 12.98
C VAL A 103 16.98 0.53 12.28
N LEU A 104 16.59 -0.68 12.71
CA LEU A 104 15.45 -1.39 12.15
C LEU A 104 14.16 -0.56 12.26
N GLY A 105 13.89 0.01 13.45
CA GLY A 105 12.69 0.84 13.64
C GLY A 105 12.68 2.12 12.81
N ALA A 106 13.84 2.71 12.51
CA ALA A 106 13.93 3.87 11.62
C ALA A 106 13.60 3.49 10.17
N LYS A 107 14.13 2.36 9.69
CA LYS A 107 13.87 1.86 8.32
C LYS A 107 12.41 1.46 8.13
N LEU A 108 11.86 0.68 9.07
CA LEU A 108 10.47 0.25 9.02
C LEU A 108 9.51 1.43 8.99
N ARG A 109 9.73 2.45 9.82
CA ARG A 109 8.91 3.67 9.77
C ARG A 109 9.07 4.42 8.45
N LEU A 110 10.29 4.50 7.93
CA LEU A 110 10.56 5.19 6.67
C LEU A 110 9.77 4.54 5.53
N VAL A 111 9.84 3.22 5.38
CA VAL A 111 9.13 2.50 4.31
C VAL A 111 7.63 2.62 4.51
N PHE A 112 7.13 2.38 5.72
CA PHE A 112 5.70 2.52 6.05
C PHE A 112 5.14 3.90 5.66
N PHE A 113 5.78 4.98 6.13
CA PHE A 113 5.31 6.33 5.81
C PHE A 113 5.46 6.66 4.32
N TYR A 114 6.50 6.14 3.66
CA TYR A 114 6.67 6.31 2.22
C TYR A 114 5.53 5.65 1.45
N THR A 115 5.22 4.39 1.73
CA THR A 115 4.14 3.64 1.06
C THR A 115 2.78 4.28 1.29
N VAL A 116 2.45 4.58 2.56
CA VAL A 116 1.17 5.23 2.90
C VAL A 116 1.04 6.60 2.21
N SER A 117 2.07 7.44 2.29
CA SER A 117 2.01 8.78 1.67
C SER A 117 2.01 8.71 0.14
N ALA A 118 2.79 7.82 -0.46
CA ALA A 118 2.83 7.64 -1.92
C ALA A 118 1.48 7.18 -2.46
N MET A 119 0.85 6.18 -1.83
CA MET A 119 -0.48 5.71 -2.22
C MET A 119 -1.54 6.79 -2.01
N PHE A 120 -1.56 7.45 -0.87
CA PHE A 120 -2.55 8.48 -0.58
C PHE A 120 -2.45 9.65 -1.54
N LEU A 121 -1.25 10.20 -1.77
CA LEU A 121 -1.04 11.33 -2.67
C LEU A 121 -1.34 10.98 -4.14
N SER A 122 -0.90 9.80 -4.60
CA SER A 122 -1.22 9.35 -5.96
C SER A 122 -2.72 9.13 -6.14
N GLY A 123 -3.40 8.54 -5.14
CA GLY A 123 -4.84 8.32 -5.18
C GLY A 123 -5.65 9.62 -5.16
N VAL A 124 -5.25 10.62 -4.36
CA VAL A 124 -5.86 11.95 -4.40
C VAL A 124 -5.69 12.60 -5.78
N ALA A 125 -4.50 12.49 -6.37
CA ALA A 125 -4.26 13.01 -7.72
C ALA A 125 -5.14 12.32 -8.77
N ILE A 126 -5.25 10.99 -8.72
CA ILE A 126 -6.09 10.19 -9.62
C ILE A 126 -7.56 10.60 -9.50
N GLN A 127 -8.09 10.66 -8.27
CA GLN A 127 -9.48 11.06 -8.04
C GLN A 127 -9.74 12.51 -8.47
N SER A 128 -8.80 13.43 -8.24
CA SER A 128 -8.92 14.81 -8.67
C SER A 128 -9.00 14.94 -10.18
N VAL A 129 -8.13 14.24 -10.92
CA VAL A 129 -8.14 14.22 -12.38
C VAL A 129 -9.46 13.60 -12.90
N PHE A 130 -9.90 12.50 -12.29
CA PHE A 130 -11.14 11.84 -12.65
C PHE A 130 -12.35 12.76 -12.47
N TYR A 131 -12.50 13.40 -11.30
CA TYR A 131 -13.62 14.33 -11.06
C TYR A 131 -13.59 15.58 -11.92
N LEU A 132 -12.41 16.10 -12.28
CA LEU A 132 -12.31 17.21 -13.24
C LEU A 132 -12.74 16.81 -14.65
N ALA A 133 -12.37 15.63 -15.10
CA ALA A 133 -12.77 15.14 -16.40
C ALA A 133 -14.27 14.81 -16.45
N GLU A 134 -14.86 14.29 -15.38
CA GLU A 134 -16.30 14.03 -15.26
C GLU A 134 -17.16 15.29 -15.42
N GLN A 135 -16.64 16.47 -15.05
CA GLN A 135 -17.35 17.74 -15.30
C GLN A 135 -17.45 18.07 -16.80
N LEU A 136 -16.51 17.56 -17.61
CA LEU A 136 -16.47 17.80 -19.06
C LEU A 136 -17.18 16.67 -19.83
N PHE A 137 -16.99 15.44 -19.38
CA PHE A 137 -17.51 14.22 -20.01
C PHE A 137 -18.08 13.30 -18.92
N PRO A 138 -19.38 13.44 -18.58
CA PRO A 138 -19.99 12.61 -17.54
C PRO A 138 -20.09 11.15 -18.00
N LEU A 139 -19.32 10.26 -17.35
CA LEU A 139 -19.33 8.81 -17.57
C LEU A 139 -20.21 8.12 -16.52
N CYS A 140 -20.22 8.65 -15.28
CA CYS A 140 -21.04 8.11 -14.21
C CYS A 140 -22.44 8.76 -14.20
N SER A 141 -23.47 7.98 -13.93
CA SER A 141 -24.86 8.45 -13.90
C SER A 141 -25.26 9.11 -12.57
N ASP A 142 -24.48 8.86 -11.50
CA ASP A 142 -24.76 9.42 -10.19
C ASP A 142 -24.37 10.92 -10.11
N PRO A 143 -25.09 11.74 -9.33
CA PRO A 143 -24.67 13.11 -9.08
C PRO A 143 -23.42 13.17 -8.21
N LEU A 144 -22.42 13.98 -8.59
CA LEU A 144 -21.22 14.19 -7.80
C LEU A 144 -21.56 14.95 -6.52
N THR A 145 -21.78 14.24 -5.43
CA THR A 145 -22.14 14.80 -4.13
C THR A 145 -20.89 14.94 -3.24
N ALA A 146 -20.84 15.95 -2.39
CA ALA A 146 -19.76 16.10 -1.40
C ALA A 146 -19.61 14.84 -0.49
N ALA A 147 -20.71 14.16 -0.20
CA ALA A 147 -20.71 12.92 0.55
C ALA A 147 -19.97 11.79 -0.21
N ALA A 148 -20.16 11.65 -1.52
CA ALA A 148 -19.47 10.66 -2.34
C ALA A 148 -17.95 10.93 -2.39
N VAL A 149 -17.55 12.20 -2.50
CA VAL A 149 -16.12 12.59 -2.44
C VAL A 149 -15.53 12.27 -1.08
N LEU A 150 -16.22 12.60 0.01
CA LEU A 150 -15.74 12.31 1.36
C LEU A 150 -15.63 10.80 1.61
N GLN A 151 -16.58 10.02 1.13
CA GLN A 151 -16.56 8.56 1.22
C GLN A 151 -15.37 7.97 0.44
N SER A 152 -15.12 8.43 -0.78
CA SER A 152 -13.99 7.96 -1.59
C SER A 152 -12.64 8.31 -0.98
N LEU A 153 -12.49 9.50 -0.37
CA LEU A 153 -11.31 9.89 0.40
C LEU A 153 -11.14 9.00 1.65
N GLY A 154 -12.24 8.64 2.31
CA GLY A 154 -12.23 7.70 3.43
C GLY A 154 -11.72 6.31 3.02
N PHE A 155 -12.21 5.77 1.90
CA PHE A 155 -11.72 4.51 1.33
C PHE A 155 -10.24 4.57 0.97
N LEU A 156 -9.80 5.66 0.34
CA LEU A 156 -8.41 5.88 -0.02
C LEU A 156 -7.49 5.95 1.20
N LEU A 157 -7.91 6.63 2.26
CA LEU A 157 -7.16 6.75 3.50
C LEU A 157 -7.04 5.36 4.18
N CYS A 158 -8.15 4.66 4.35
CA CYS A 158 -8.16 3.30 4.92
C CYS A 158 -7.32 2.33 4.08
N GLY A 159 -7.45 2.38 2.75
CA GLY A 159 -6.68 1.56 1.82
C GLY A 159 -5.17 1.82 1.90
N SER A 160 -4.76 3.09 2.01
CA SER A 160 -3.34 3.45 2.14
C SER A 160 -2.73 2.96 3.46
N LEU A 161 -3.48 3.06 4.56
CA LEU A 161 -3.05 2.51 5.85
C LEU A 161 -2.98 0.98 5.82
N LEU A 162 -3.97 0.31 5.19
CA LEU A 162 -3.95 -1.13 4.99
C LEU A 162 -2.73 -1.57 4.18
N ALA A 163 -2.40 -0.87 3.08
CA ALA A 163 -1.21 -1.17 2.28
C ALA A 163 0.07 -1.15 3.12
N GLY A 164 0.27 -0.11 3.95
CA GLY A 164 1.42 -0.02 4.84
C GLY A 164 1.44 -1.11 5.92
N LEU A 165 0.29 -1.49 6.49
CA LEU A 165 0.23 -2.56 7.48
C LEU A 165 0.51 -3.94 6.87
N LEU A 166 0.01 -4.20 5.65
CA LEU A 166 0.25 -5.45 4.93
C LEU A 166 1.72 -5.60 4.51
N GLU A 167 2.39 -4.49 4.12
CA GLU A 167 3.82 -4.54 3.84
C GLU A 167 4.62 -4.93 5.08
N VAL A 168 4.28 -4.39 6.27
CA VAL A 168 4.93 -4.76 7.54
C VAL A 168 4.75 -6.24 7.86
N LEU A 169 3.56 -6.80 7.59
CA LEU A 169 3.30 -8.23 7.76
C LEU A 169 4.13 -9.08 6.79
N SER A 170 4.20 -8.66 5.53
CA SER A 170 5.01 -9.35 4.52
C SER A 170 6.51 -9.30 4.84
N LEU A 171 6.99 -8.16 5.35
CA LEU A 171 8.35 -8.01 5.85
C LEU A 171 8.62 -9.00 7.01
N TRP A 172 7.71 -9.13 7.97
CA TRP A 172 7.87 -10.07 9.08
C TRP A 172 8.06 -11.52 8.60
N ILE A 173 7.26 -11.95 7.61
CA ILE A 173 7.37 -13.29 7.03
C ILE A 173 8.71 -13.46 6.29
N GLY A 174 9.07 -12.48 5.46
CA GLY A 174 10.30 -12.49 4.68
C GLY A 174 11.57 -12.40 5.52
N PHE A 175 11.56 -11.59 6.56
CA PHE A 175 12.67 -11.43 7.48
C PHE A 175 12.97 -12.72 8.27
N ARG A 176 11.93 -13.45 8.66
CA ARG A 176 12.07 -14.75 9.34
C ARG A 176 12.82 -15.76 8.47
N ASN A 177 12.57 -15.75 7.16
CA ASN A 177 13.22 -16.63 6.19
C ASN A 177 14.50 -16.02 5.58
N LYS A 178 14.88 -14.78 5.94
CA LYS A 178 16.00 -14.02 5.38
C LYS A 178 16.01 -14.03 3.84
N SER A 179 14.84 -13.97 3.22
CA SER A 179 14.65 -14.17 1.79
C SER A 179 13.81 -13.05 1.16
N VAL A 180 14.41 -12.36 0.17
CA VAL A 180 13.74 -11.33 -0.63
C VAL A 180 12.53 -11.88 -1.40
N PRO A 181 12.62 -13.02 -2.13
CA PRO A 181 11.48 -13.58 -2.83
C PRO A 181 10.30 -13.90 -1.90
N VAL A 182 10.57 -14.42 -0.70
CA VAL A 182 9.51 -14.73 0.27
C VAL A 182 8.77 -13.48 0.71
N THR A 183 9.46 -12.35 0.90
CA THR A 183 8.82 -11.07 1.25
C THR A 183 7.84 -10.64 0.15
N ILE A 184 8.26 -10.71 -1.11
CA ILE A 184 7.44 -10.28 -2.25
C ILE A 184 6.25 -11.23 -2.44
N VAL A 185 6.47 -12.55 -2.42
CA VAL A 185 5.40 -13.55 -2.58
C VAL A 185 4.37 -13.44 -1.44
N SER A 186 4.84 -13.27 -0.20
CA SER A 186 3.93 -13.09 0.95
C SER A 186 3.10 -11.81 0.84
N SER A 187 3.66 -10.72 0.29
CA SER A 187 2.90 -9.49 0.06
C SER A 187 1.77 -9.69 -0.96
N VAL A 188 2.03 -10.43 -2.03
CA VAL A 188 1.00 -10.77 -3.04
C VAL A 188 -0.12 -11.60 -2.40
N ILE A 189 0.23 -12.66 -1.65
CA ILE A 189 -0.76 -13.52 -0.99
C ILE A 189 -1.61 -12.71 0.00
N LEU A 190 -0.98 -11.89 0.85
CA LEU A 190 -1.71 -11.06 1.83
C LEU A 190 -2.61 -10.03 1.14
N ALA A 191 -2.12 -9.38 0.08
CA ALA A 191 -2.92 -8.44 -0.70
C ALA A 191 -4.13 -9.13 -1.32
N CYS A 192 -3.98 -10.30 -1.95
CA CYS A 192 -5.08 -11.07 -2.53
C CYS A 192 -6.12 -11.47 -1.46
N LEU A 193 -5.69 -11.96 -0.30
CA LEU A 193 -6.60 -12.34 0.79
C LEU A 193 -7.42 -11.15 1.28
N VAL A 194 -6.78 -9.99 1.46
CA VAL A 194 -7.50 -8.77 1.89
C VAL A 194 -8.38 -8.23 0.78
N CYS A 195 -7.96 -8.27 -0.48
CA CYS A 195 -8.80 -7.89 -1.61
C CYS A 195 -10.09 -8.71 -1.68
N GLN A 196 -10.02 -10.03 -1.48
CA GLN A 196 -11.20 -10.91 -1.48
C GLN A 196 -12.18 -10.57 -0.36
N THR A 197 -11.68 -10.26 0.84
CA THR A 197 -12.54 -9.93 1.98
C THR A 197 -13.17 -8.54 1.87
N VAL A 198 -12.45 -7.58 1.30
CA VAL A 198 -12.90 -6.19 1.15
C VAL A 198 -13.78 -6.01 -0.08
N SER A 199 -13.57 -6.79 -1.16
CA SER A 199 -14.37 -6.68 -2.40
C SER A 199 -15.86 -6.93 -2.16
N ALA A 200 -16.22 -7.81 -1.23
CA ALA A 200 -17.60 -8.08 -0.84
C ALA A 200 -18.28 -6.86 -0.16
N ALA A 201 -17.55 -5.84 0.22
CA ALA A 201 -18.04 -4.70 1.00
C ALA A 201 -17.46 -3.35 0.51
N LEU A 202 -17.25 -3.22 -0.79
CA LEU A 202 -16.64 -2.02 -1.43
C LEU A 202 -17.36 -0.70 -1.14
N THR A 203 -18.62 -0.75 -0.71
CA THR A 203 -19.41 0.44 -0.39
C THR A 203 -19.50 0.73 1.11
N SER A 204 -18.99 -0.17 1.96
CA SER A 204 -19.15 -0.05 3.42
C SER A 204 -17.84 0.33 4.13
N LEU A 205 -17.67 1.61 4.47
CA LEU A 205 -16.58 2.12 5.30
C LEU A 205 -16.37 1.38 6.63
N PRO A 206 -17.43 0.93 7.36
CA PRO A 206 -17.25 0.20 8.61
C PRO A 206 -16.47 -1.10 8.46
N VAL A 207 -16.69 -1.85 7.37
CA VAL A 207 -15.98 -3.11 7.11
C VAL A 207 -14.49 -2.85 6.88
N MET A 208 -14.15 -1.81 6.10
CA MET A 208 -12.77 -1.36 5.92
C MET A 208 -12.12 -1.00 7.27
N GLY A 209 -12.85 -0.33 8.16
CA GLY A 209 -12.36 0.02 9.50
C GLY A 209 -12.08 -1.21 10.37
N VAL A 210 -12.93 -2.22 10.34
CA VAL A 210 -12.72 -3.48 11.06
C VAL A 210 -11.49 -4.21 10.54
N MET A 211 -11.34 -4.32 9.21
CA MET A 211 -10.16 -4.94 8.58
C MET A 211 -8.88 -4.21 8.93
N LEU A 212 -8.92 -2.87 8.95
CA LEU A 212 -7.78 -2.05 9.37
C LEU A 212 -7.44 -2.30 10.85
N GLY A 213 -8.42 -2.44 11.73
CA GLY A 213 -8.18 -2.77 13.14
C GLY A 213 -7.51 -4.13 13.32
N ILE A 214 -8.00 -5.17 12.64
CA ILE A 214 -7.43 -6.52 12.69
C ILE A 214 -5.99 -6.53 12.17
N THR A 215 -5.76 -5.93 11.00
CA THR A 215 -4.42 -5.87 10.39
C THR A 215 -3.45 -5.04 11.22
N ALA A 216 -3.91 -3.97 11.87
CA ALA A 216 -3.09 -3.16 12.77
C ALA A 216 -2.62 -3.97 14.00
N ILE A 217 -3.50 -4.74 14.62
CA ILE A 217 -3.14 -5.62 15.76
C ILE A 217 -2.07 -6.64 15.30
N LEU A 218 -2.27 -7.29 14.17
CA LEU A 218 -1.32 -8.25 13.62
C LEU A 218 0.03 -7.60 13.30
N ALA A 219 0.03 -6.40 12.70
CA ALA A 219 1.25 -5.67 12.38
C ALA A 219 2.03 -5.24 13.63
N VAL A 220 1.35 -4.85 14.72
CA VAL A 220 1.99 -4.55 16.00
C VAL A 220 2.66 -5.79 16.58
N LEU A 221 1.99 -6.94 16.57
CA LEU A 221 2.54 -8.22 17.04
C LEU A 221 3.75 -8.65 16.18
N ALA A 222 3.64 -8.51 14.86
CA ALA A 222 4.72 -8.79 13.91
C ALA A 222 5.95 -7.90 14.16
N THR A 223 5.75 -6.60 14.36
CA THR A 223 6.80 -5.64 14.66
C THR A 223 7.51 -5.98 15.98
N GLY A 224 6.74 -6.32 17.01
CA GLY A 224 7.31 -6.77 18.30
C GLY A 224 8.17 -8.03 18.16
N SER A 225 7.73 -8.98 17.32
CA SER A 225 8.49 -10.19 16.99
C SER A 225 9.79 -9.88 16.22
N LEU A 226 9.73 -8.96 15.25
CA LEU A 226 10.91 -8.49 14.48
C LEU A 226 11.98 -7.89 15.42
N PHE A 227 11.57 -7.02 16.34
CA PHE A 227 12.53 -6.43 17.32
C PHE A 227 13.19 -7.47 18.21
N LYS A 228 12.46 -8.50 18.66
CA LYS A 228 13.01 -9.62 19.45
C LYS A 228 13.98 -10.48 18.61
N GLN A 229 13.68 -10.71 17.32
CA GLN A 229 14.56 -11.46 16.44
C GLN A 229 15.91 -10.75 16.22
N VAL A 230 15.88 -9.44 15.95
CA VAL A 230 17.09 -8.64 15.72
C VAL A 230 17.95 -8.55 16.98
N GLU A 231 17.35 -8.57 18.16
CA GLU A 231 18.08 -8.59 19.44
C GLU A 231 18.83 -9.89 19.67
N LYS A 232 18.25 -11.01 19.25
CA LYS A 232 18.83 -12.35 19.41
C LYS A 232 19.84 -12.73 18.31
N MET A 233 20.05 -11.88 17.29
CA MET A 233 21.07 -12.10 16.27
C MET A 233 22.46 -11.87 16.90
N GLU A 234 23.15 -12.97 17.18
CA GLU A 234 24.58 -12.99 17.53
C GLU A 234 25.40 -13.12 16.25
N VAL A 235 26.62 -12.55 16.26
CA VAL A 235 27.56 -12.61 15.14
C VAL A 235 28.26 -13.95 15.13
#